data_fcd8885412daf4eaaf6e2ce0fe991589
#
_entry.id   fcd8885412daf4eaaf6e2ce0fe991589
#
_cell.length_a   1.000
_cell.length_b   1.000
_cell.length_c   1.000
_cell.angle_alpha   90.00
_cell.angle_beta   90.00
_cell.angle_gamma   90.00
#
_symmetry.space_group_name_H-M   'P 1'
#
loop_
_entity.id
_entity.type
_entity.pdbx_description
1 polymer ?
#
loop_
_entity_poly.entity_id
_entity_poly.type
_entity_poly.pdbx_seq_one_letter_code
_entity_poly.pdbx_strand_id
1 'polypeptide(L)'
;MKKLILPLSLFTITLSLLSFRNADLSGFQAAPLNANGPSGGQSGAPGEQNCTSCHSGATQNGANENLLIINNDIGFGITQYTPGATYSVNLSMASNPAKKGFQVTALNAANSMAGNFIAGANTQLKTATISGGQRKYATHKNTSNTSATQTWNWTWQAPAVSEGPVTFYVATNKANNNNNDNGDVIYLSQHVFLNDDASVEEVAVDNHHFLVGYAPEKEEVVISFSTLSIEPTSFNLVDLQGKSVWSKRLENSTVGQNKQWVSVPKYLPNGMYVVHFFIGNKSFSAPISVQH
;
A
#
# COMPACT_ATOMS: atom_id res chain seq x y z
N MET A 1 43.62 -42.42 -70.23
CA MET A 1 42.26 -42.40 -69.67
C MET A 1 42.32 -41.76 -68.33
N LYS A 2 42.02 -40.43 -68.22
CA LYS A 2 41.94 -39.71 -67.01
C LYS A 2 40.51 -39.72 -66.50
N LYS A 3 40.26 -40.36 -65.35
CA LYS A 3 38.97 -40.36 -64.71
C LYS A 3 38.79 -39.06 -63.94
N LEU A 4 37.79 -38.28 -64.32
CA LEU A 4 37.40 -37.02 -63.66
C LEU A 4 36.64 -37.37 -62.36
N ILE A 5 37.24 -37.12 -61.22
CA ILE A 5 36.61 -37.17 -59.91
C ILE A 5 36.05 -35.77 -59.65
N LEU A 6 34.77 -35.53 -59.91
CA LEU A 6 34.11 -34.29 -59.59
C LEU A 6 33.59 -34.34 -58.14
N PRO A 7 33.67 -33.27 -57.39
CA PRO A 7 33.74 -33.31 -55.95
C PRO A 7 32.39 -33.51 -55.29
N LEU A 8 32.32 -34.51 -54.44
CA LEU A 8 31.24 -34.79 -53.49
C LEU A 8 31.14 -33.73 -52.39
N SER A 9 32.06 -32.75 -52.38
CA SER A 9 32.18 -31.72 -51.33
C SER A 9 31.20 -30.53 -51.48
N LEU A 10 30.60 -30.35 -52.66
CA LEU A 10 29.68 -29.22 -52.90
C LEU A 10 28.23 -29.50 -52.44
N PHE A 11 27.87 -30.79 -52.26
CA PHE A 11 26.53 -31.18 -51.85
C PHE A 11 26.30 -31.17 -50.34
N THR A 12 27.40 -31.28 -49.55
CA THR A 12 27.36 -31.25 -48.09
C THR A 12 27.25 -29.85 -47.51
N ILE A 13 27.78 -28.81 -48.22
CA ILE A 13 27.71 -27.42 -47.77
C ILE A 13 26.34 -26.82 -47.97
N THR A 14 25.59 -27.21 -48.98
CA THR A 14 24.23 -26.72 -49.22
C THR A 14 23.20 -27.32 -48.25
N LEU A 15 23.44 -28.52 -47.72
CA LEU A 15 22.53 -29.16 -46.78
C LEU A 15 22.70 -28.59 -45.35
N SER A 16 23.89 -28.10 -44.99
CA SER A 16 24.16 -27.46 -43.68
C SER A 16 23.58 -26.04 -43.57
N LEU A 17 23.38 -25.33 -44.69
CA LEU A 17 22.78 -24.01 -44.72
C LEU A 17 21.25 -24.01 -44.66
N LEU A 18 20.62 -25.15 -44.95
CA LEU A 18 19.16 -25.32 -44.83
C LEU A 18 18.71 -25.70 -43.41
N SER A 19 19.64 -26.18 -42.57
CA SER A 19 19.33 -26.59 -41.19
C SER A 19 19.19 -25.40 -40.22
N PHE A 20 19.60 -24.20 -40.60
CA PHE A 20 19.48 -22.98 -39.73
C PHE A 20 18.21 -22.16 -39.98
N ARG A 21 17.34 -22.59 -40.89
CA ARG A 21 16.10 -21.84 -41.17
C ARG A 21 14.88 -22.24 -40.33
N ASN A 22 14.99 -23.26 -39.51
CA ASN A 22 13.94 -23.69 -38.60
C ASN A 22 14.41 -23.63 -37.13
N ALA A 23 15.20 -22.62 -36.76
CA ALA A 23 15.20 -22.23 -35.37
C ALA A 23 13.82 -21.61 -35.10
N ASP A 24 12.94 -22.45 -34.57
CA ASP A 24 11.65 -22.02 -34.03
C ASP A 24 11.91 -20.85 -33.08
N LEU A 25 11.66 -19.62 -33.52
CA LEU A 25 11.56 -18.43 -32.69
C LEU A 25 10.27 -18.46 -31.85
N SER A 26 9.56 -19.58 -31.82
CA SER A 26 8.35 -19.79 -31.02
C SER A 26 8.63 -19.93 -29.53
N GLY A 27 9.91 -19.84 -29.08
CA GLY A 27 10.29 -19.91 -27.67
C GLY A 27 10.24 -18.59 -26.91
N PHE A 28 10.09 -17.46 -27.58
CA PHE A 28 9.83 -16.19 -26.90
C PHE A 28 8.32 -16.01 -26.71
N GLN A 29 7.75 -16.77 -25.77
CA GLN A 29 6.44 -16.40 -25.26
C GLN A 29 6.62 -15.09 -24.50
N ALA A 30 6.01 -14.02 -25.00
CA ALA A 30 5.88 -12.80 -24.26
C ALA A 30 5.30 -13.13 -22.87
N ALA A 31 5.93 -12.66 -21.80
CA ALA A 31 5.43 -12.88 -20.45
C ALA A 31 3.95 -12.46 -20.40
N PRO A 32 3.08 -13.23 -19.74
CA PRO A 32 1.67 -12.88 -19.68
C PRO A 32 1.52 -11.51 -19.01
N LEU A 33 0.83 -10.60 -19.67
CA LEU A 33 0.63 -9.22 -19.20
C LEU A 33 -0.18 -9.11 -17.88
N ASN A 34 -0.66 -10.23 -17.33
CA ASN A 34 -1.37 -10.33 -16.04
C ASN A 34 -2.39 -9.20 -15.78
N ALA A 35 -3.09 -8.78 -16.83
CA ALA A 35 -4.07 -7.69 -16.75
C ALA A 35 -5.13 -7.89 -15.63
N ASN A 36 -5.35 -9.15 -15.23
CA ASN A 36 -6.24 -9.54 -14.14
C ASN A 36 -5.46 -9.86 -12.84
N GLY A 37 -4.40 -9.14 -12.57
CA GLY A 37 -3.53 -9.31 -11.42
C GLY A 37 -2.60 -10.54 -11.52
N PRO A 38 -1.39 -10.47 -10.96
CA PRO A 38 -0.42 -11.58 -10.97
C PRO A 38 -0.87 -12.72 -10.06
N SER A 39 -0.19 -13.86 -10.17
CA SER A 39 -0.23 -14.92 -9.15
C SER A 39 0.23 -14.36 -7.79
N GLY A 40 -0.10 -15.04 -6.67
CA GLY A 40 0.41 -14.65 -5.36
C GLY A 40 1.94 -14.71 -5.30
N GLY A 41 2.55 -13.93 -4.39
CA GLY A 41 4.00 -13.91 -4.17
C GLY A 41 4.75 -12.83 -4.98
N GLN A 42 4.06 -11.76 -5.36
CA GLN A 42 4.63 -10.65 -6.14
C GLN A 42 4.56 -9.30 -5.40
N SER A 43 4.42 -9.30 -4.08
CA SER A 43 4.31 -8.08 -3.27
C SER A 43 5.65 -7.47 -2.87
N GLY A 44 6.77 -8.15 -3.10
CA GLY A 44 8.09 -7.74 -2.61
C GLY A 44 8.30 -7.98 -1.12
N ALA A 45 7.42 -8.76 -0.47
CA ALA A 45 7.58 -9.16 0.92
C ALA A 45 8.74 -10.17 1.10
N PRO A 46 9.23 -10.39 2.33
CA PRO A 46 10.29 -11.36 2.58
C PRO A 46 9.98 -12.75 2.00
N GLY A 47 10.93 -13.29 1.23
CA GLY A 47 10.81 -14.57 0.53
C GLY A 47 9.98 -14.54 -0.76
N GLU A 48 9.56 -13.37 -1.22
CA GLU A 48 8.75 -13.19 -2.42
C GLU A 48 9.51 -12.51 -3.57
N GLN A 49 8.95 -12.65 -4.74
CA GLN A 49 9.27 -11.83 -5.90
C GLN A 49 8.52 -10.47 -5.81
N ASN A 50 8.62 -9.67 -6.85
CA ASN A 50 7.83 -8.46 -7.07
C ASN A 50 7.42 -8.35 -8.55
N CYS A 51 6.84 -7.24 -8.96
CA CYS A 51 6.39 -7.05 -10.33
C CYS A 51 7.50 -7.20 -11.39
N THR A 52 8.80 -7.10 -11.00
CA THR A 52 9.91 -7.30 -11.95
C THR A 52 10.08 -8.73 -12.43
N SER A 53 9.40 -9.71 -11.83
CA SER A 53 9.40 -11.09 -12.32
C SER A 53 8.74 -11.24 -13.72
N CYS A 54 7.89 -10.28 -14.09
CA CYS A 54 7.19 -10.24 -15.39
C CYS A 54 7.41 -8.92 -16.14
N HIS A 55 7.76 -7.83 -15.45
CA HIS A 55 7.96 -6.50 -16.03
C HIS A 55 9.43 -6.12 -15.96
N SER A 56 10.08 -5.91 -17.10
CA SER A 56 11.48 -5.48 -17.16
C SER A 56 11.60 -3.96 -16.92
N GLY A 57 11.43 -3.56 -15.67
CA GLY A 57 11.51 -2.19 -15.23
C GLY A 57 12.39 -2.02 -13.99
N ALA A 58 12.80 -0.78 -13.71
CA ALA A 58 13.53 -0.47 -12.50
C ALA A 58 12.60 -0.45 -11.29
N THR A 59 13.09 -0.98 -10.15
CA THR A 59 12.42 -0.81 -8.87
C THR A 59 12.73 0.56 -8.28
N GLN A 60 11.72 1.21 -7.74
CA GLN A 60 11.80 2.52 -7.09
C GLN A 60 11.25 2.43 -5.66
N ASN A 61 11.68 3.36 -4.81
CA ASN A 61 11.07 3.55 -3.51
C ASN A 61 9.64 4.07 -3.69
N GLY A 62 8.67 3.29 -3.20
CA GLY A 62 7.24 3.59 -3.32
C GLY A 62 6.66 4.42 -2.19
N ALA A 63 7.46 4.92 -1.24
CA ALA A 63 6.95 5.61 -0.05
C ALA A 63 6.05 6.83 -0.38
N ASN A 64 6.33 7.53 -1.48
CA ASN A 64 5.56 8.68 -1.94
C ASN A 64 4.63 8.37 -3.12
N GLU A 65 4.67 7.15 -3.65
CA GLU A 65 3.83 6.73 -4.77
C GLU A 65 2.70 5.80 -4.33
N ASN A 66 2.98 4.86 -3.42
CA ASN A 66 2.02 3.88 -2.91
C ASN A 66 1.32 4.43 -1.67
N LEU A 67 0.22 5.12 -1.85
CA LEU A 67 -0.54 5.72 -0.77
C LEU A 67 -1.51 4.68 -0.18
N LEU A 68 -1.06 3.97 0.85
CA LEU A 68 -1.86 2.99 1.58
C LEU A 68 -2.46 3.65 2.82
N ILE A 69 -3.78 3.60 2.94
CA ILE A 69 -4.54 4.09 4.11
C ILE A 69 -5.41 2.95 4.62
N ILE A 70 -5.33 2.67 5.91
CA ILE A 70 -6.23 1.75 6.61
C ILE A 70 -7.17 2.59 7.46
N ASN A 71 -8.47 2.44 7.25
CA ASN A 71 -9.50 3.20 7.94
C ASN A 71 -10.28 2.29 8.88
N ASN A 72 -10.64 2.84 10.04
CA ASN A 72 -11.60 2.23 10.94
C ASN A 72 -13.03 2.30 10.37
N ASP A 73 -14.00 1.78 11.11
CA ASP A 73 -15.43 1.73 10.77
C ASP A 73 -16.09 3.10 10.59
N ILE A 74 -15.49 4.16 11.13
CA ILE A 74 -15.95 5.56 10.99
C ILE A 74 -15.15 6.35 9.92
N GLY A 75 -14.27 5.66 9.16
CA GLY A 75 -13.60 6.21 7.98
C GLY A 75 -12.29 6.97 8.27
N PHE A 76 -11.72 6.87 9.48
CA PHE A 76 -10.45 7.51 9.79
C PHE A 76 -9.26 6.59 9.60
N GLY A 77 -8.19 7.15 9.03
CA GLY A 77 -6.90 6.47 8.92
C GLY A 77 -6.34 6.11 10.29
N ILE A 78 -5.86 4.87 10.42
CA ILE A 78 -5.27 4.35 11.65
C ILE A 78 -3.76 4.15 11.46
N THR A 79 -3.02 4.18 12.56
CA THR A 79 -1.62 3.74 12.66
C THR A 79 -1.46 2.55 13.60
N GLN A 80 -2.52 2.22 14.33
CA GLN A 80 -2.60 1.11 15.24
C GLN A 80 -3.87 0.29 14.95
N TYR A 81 -3.79 -1.02 15.12
CA TYR A 81 -4.93 -1.91 14.94
C TYR A 81 -5.33 -2.59 16.24
N THR A 82 -6.63 -2.78 16.44
CA THR A 82 -7.19 -3.60 17.51
C THR A 82 -7.33 -5.04 17.03
N PRO A 83 -6.84 -6.05 17.78
CA PRO A 83 -7.01 -7.46 17.42
C PRO A 83 -8.47 -7.82 17.14
N GLY A 84 -8.69 -8.59 16.09
CA GLY A 84 -10.01 -9.04 15.63
C GLY A 84 -10.87 -7.99 14.92
N ALA A 85 -10.48 -6.72 14.97
CA ALA A 85 -11.23 -5.65 14.30
C ALA A 85 -11.11 -5.74 12.77
N THR A 86 -12.07 -5.11 12.09
CA THR A 86 -12.15 -5.09 10.63
C THR A 86 -11.96 -3.67 10.13
N TYR A 87 -11.12 -3.51 9.11
CA TYR A 87 -10.70 -2.23 8.58
C TYR A 87 -10.90 -2.15 7.07
N SER A 88 -11.28 -0.98 6.57
CA SER A 88 -11.25 -0.68 5.14
C SER A 88 -9.82 -0.27 4.74
N VAL A 89 -9.26 -0.94 3.74
CA VAL A 89 -7.94 -0.63 3.20
C VAL A 89 -8.08 0.01 1.83
N ASN A 90 -7.45 1.14 1.65
CA ASN A 90 -7.43 1.90 0.41
C ASN A 90 -5.98 2.06 -0.07
N LEU A 91 -5.74 1.74 -1.33
CA LEU A 91 -4.45 1.95 -2.00
C LEU A 91 -4.65 2.79 -3.26
N SER A 92 -3.89 3.84 -3.38
CA SER A 92 -3.79 4.63 -4.62
C SER A 92 -2.33 4.82 -5.02
N MET A 93 -2.12 5.13 -6.28
CA MET A 93 -0.83 5.62 -6.79
C MET A 93 -0.92 7.13 -6.96
N ALA A 94 0.04 7.87 -6.37
CA ALA A 94 0.05 9.34 -6.44
C ALA A 94 0.07 9.86 -7.89
N SER A 95 0.80 9.19 -8.78
CA SER A 95 0.87 9.54 -10.21
C SER A 95 -0.37 9.13 -11.01
N ASN A 96 -1.24 8.27 -10.49
CA ASN A 96 -2.43 7.73 -11.15
C ASN A 96 -2.25 7.42 -12.65
N PRO A 97 -1.32 6.54 -13.07
CA PRO A 97 -0.96 6.35 -14.46
C PRO A 97 -2.08 5.70 -15.29
N ALA A 98 -2.03 5.87 -16.62
CA ALA A 98 -3.03 5.35 -17.55
C ALA A 98 -3.21 3.82 -17.47
N LYS A 99 -2.12 3.08 -17.19
CA LYS A 99 -2.13 1.64 -16.91
C LYS A 99 -1.35 1.38 -15.63
N LYS A 100 -1.89 0.55 -14.77
CA LYS A 100 -1.33 0.27 -13.45
C LYS A 100 -1.81 -1.05 -12.87
N GLY A 101 -1.04 -1.58 -11.94
CA GLY A 101 -1.40 -2.77 -11.21
C GLY A 101 -0.74 -2.80 -9.83
N PHE A 102 -1.18 -3.71 -8.97
CA PHE A 102 -0.60 -3.86 -7.64
C PHE A 102 -0.75 -5.27 -7.11
N GLN A 103 0.06 -5.60 -6.12
CA GLN A 103 -0.14 -6.69 -5.19
C GLN A 103 0.28 -6.29 -3.78
N VAL A 104 -0.50 -6.70 -2.78
CA VAL A 104 -0.26 -6.40 -1.35
C VAL A 104 -0.46 -7.65 -0.53
N THR A 105 0.40 -7.85 0.46
CA THR A 105 0.20 -8.81 1.57
C THR A 105 0.47 -8.13 2.90
N ALA A 106 -0.04 -8.70 4.00
CA ALA A 106 0.17 -8.21 5.37
C ALA A 106 0.83 -9.31 6.20
N LEU A 107 1.99 -9.03 6.79
CA LEU A 107 2.76 -10.01 7.54
C LEU A 107 3.09 -9.51 8.95
N ASN A 108 3.19 -10.43 9.90
CA ASN A 108 3.76 -10.18 11.23
C ASN A 108 5.29 -10.25 11.21
N ALA A 109 5.94 -10.03 12.34
CA ALA A 109 7.40 -10.05 12.48
C ALA A 109 8.03 -11.42 12.15
N ALA A 110 7.27 -12.52 12.22
CA ALA A 110 7.72 -13.86 11.81
C ALA A 110 7.54 -14.13 10.31
N ASN A 111 7.18 -13.12 9.52
CA ASN A 111 6.86 -13.20 8.08
C ASN A 111 5.69 -14.15 7.76
N SER A 112 4.83 -14.39 8.72
CA SER A 112 3.57 -15.14 8.54
C SER A 112 2.44 -14.17 8.17
N MET A 113 1.42 -14.68 7.44
CA MET A 113 0.24 -13.88 7.11
C MET A 113 -0.45 -13.37 8.37
N ALA A 114 -0.62 -12.07 8.49
CA ALA A 114 -1.26 -11.41 9.64
C ALA A 114 -2.69 -10.99 9.29
N GLY A 115 -3.65 -11.65 9.93
CA GLY A 115 -5.07 -11.41 9.68
C GLY A 115 -5.56 -11.98 8.35
N ASN A 116 -6.64 -11.41 7.83
CA ASN A 116 -7.31 -11.93 6.64
C ASN A 116 -7.76 -10.79 5.71
N PHE A 117 -7.63 -10.99 4.39
CA PHE A 117 -8.16 -10.08 3.39
C PHE A 117 -9.51 -10.57 2.84
N ILE A 118 -10.42 -9.63 2.60
CA ILE A 118 -11.70 -9.82 1.93
C ILE A 118 -11.73 -8.88 0.73
N ALA A 119 -12.00 -9.41 -0.46
CA ALA A 119 -11.97 -8.64 -1.71
C ALA A 119 -13.01 -7.51 -1.70
N GLY A 120 -12.63 -6.36 -2.24
CA GLY A 120 -13.52 -5.25 -2.55
C GLY A 120 -14.09 -5.34 -3.97
N ALA A 121 -14.86 -4.33 -4.35
CA ALA A 121 -15.52 -4.30 -5.66
C ALA A 121 -14.50 -4.28 -6.82
N ASN A 122 -13.40 -3.56 -6.67
CA ASN A 122 -12.37 -3.37 -7.69
C ASN A 122 -11.06 -4.15 -7.44
N THR A 123 -11.08 -5.07 -6.46
CA THR A 123 -9.96 -5.93 -6.10
C THR A 123 -10.35 -7.40 -6.12
N GLN A 124 -9.37 -8.26 -6.20
CA GLN A 124 -9.51 -9.71 -6.05
C GLN A 124 -8.40 -10.24 -5.15
N LEU A 125 -8.54 -11.49 -4.72
CA LEU A 125 -7.56 -12.15 -3.88
C LEU A 125 -6.83 -13.26 -4.64
N LYS A 126 -5.54 -13.40 -4.32
CA LYS A 126 -4.68 -14.53 -4.74
C LYS A 126 -4.09 -15.16 -3.51
N THR A 127 -3.62 -16.39 -3.62
CA THR A 127 -2.89 -17.10 -2.58
C THR A 127 -1.61 -17.69 -3.13
N ALA A 128 -0.60 -17.82 -2.27
CA ALA A 128 0.61 -18.57 -2.58
C ALA A 128 1.17 -19.19 -1.30
N THR A 129 1.90 -20.30 -1.44
CA THR A 129 2.67 -20.89 -0.35
C THR A 129 4.10 -20.36 -0.44
N ILE A 130 4.53 -19.62 0.58
CA ILE A 130 5.86 -19.03 0.69
C ILE A 130 6.53 -19.59 1.94
N SER A 131 7.71 -20.17 1.79
CA SER A 131 8.48 -20.74 2.91
C SER A 131 7.65 -21.70 3.80
N GLY A 132 6.73 -22.46 3.18
CA GLY A 132 5.84 -23.41 3.88
C GLY A 132 4.57 -22.80 4.48
N GLY A 133 4.41 -21.48 4.49
CA GLY A 133 3.22 -20.78 4.97
C GLY A 133 2.33 -20.27 3.82
N GLN A 134 1.02 -20.35 3.98
CA GLN A 134 0.08 -19.81 3.04
C GLN A 134 -0.08 -18.30 3.27
N ARG A 135 0.09 -17.50 2.22
CA ARG A 135 -0.17 -16.06 2.21
C ARG A 135 -1.32 -15.71 1.29
N LYS A 136 -2.04 -14.67 1.65
CA LYS A 136 -3.13 -14.09 0.87
C LYS A 136 -2.73 -12.69 0.37
N TYR A 137 -3.14 -12.38 -0.85
CA TYR A 137 -2.78 -11.13 -1.53
C TYR A 137 -4.02 -10.44 -2.06
N ALA A 138 -4.10 -9.13 -1.84
CA ALA A 138 -5.01 -8.28 -2.61
C ALA A 138 -4.31 -7.81 -3.89
N THR A 139 -5.03 -7.81 -5.02
CA THR A 139 -4.53 -7.36 -6.31
C THR A 139 -5.65 -6.77 -7.17
N HIS A 140 -5.29 -6.03 -8.21
CA HIS A 140 -6.23 -5.43 -9.15
C HIS A 140 -6.98 -6.47 -9.98
N LYS A 141 -8.11 -6.06 -10.54
CA LYS A 141 -8.84 -6.76 -11.61
C LYS A 141 -8.50 -6.15 -12.96
N ASN A 142 -8.79 -6.84 -14.05
CA ASN A 142 -8.67 -6.27 -15.39
C ASN A 142 -9.51 -5.00 -15.58
N THR A 143 -10.64 -4.90 -14.90
CA THR A 143 -11.53 -3.73 -14.92
C THR A 143 -11.06 -2.56 -14.06
N SER A 144 -10.00 -2.74 -13.26
CA SER A 144 -9.51 -1.73 -12.30
C SER A 144 -8.02 -1.42 -12.47
N ASN A 145 -7.45 -1.65 -13.64
CA ASN A 145 -6.02 -1.46 -13.93
C ASN A 145 -5.71 -0.19 -14.74
N THR A 146 -6.60 0.79 -14.70
CA THR A 146 -6.44 2.08 -15.42
C THR A 146 -6.60 3.26 -14.48
N SER A 147 -6.28 4.47 -14.96
CA SER A 147 -6.46 5.74 -14.24
C SER A 147 -7.92 6.05 -13.87
N ALA A 148 -8.91 5.40 -14.51
CA ALA A 148 -10.31 5.50 -14.11
C ALA A 148 -10.56 4.95 -12.69
N THR A 149 -9.76 3.98 -12.24
CA THR A 149 -9.74 3.51 -10.86
C THR A 149 -8.72 4.33 -10.08
N GLN A 150 -9.14 5.37 -9.39
CA GLN A 150 -8.20 6.20 -8.63
C GLN A 150 -7.69 5.46 -7.38
N THR A 151 -8.55 4.69 -6.72
CA THR A 151 -8.24 3.97 -5.49
C THR A 151 -8.72 2.53 -5.59
N TRP A 152 -7.89 1.58 -5.22
CA TRP A 152 -8.29 0.20 -4.96
C TRP A 152 -8.68 0.03 -3.51
N ASN A 153 -9.71 -0.77 -3.23
CA ASN A 153 -10.20 -1.00 -1.88
C ASN A 153 -10.45 -2.49 -1.62
N TRP A 154 -10.19 -2.89 -0.39
CA TRP A 154 -10.49 -4.21 0.17
C TRP A 154 -10.65 -4.09 1.68
N THR A 155 -11.05 -5.16 2.33
CA THR A 155 -11.17 -5.21 3.78
C THR A 155 -10.02 -6.04 4.35
N TRP A 156 -9.44 -5.58 5.46
CA TRP A 156 -8.53 -6.34 6.30
C TRP A 156 -9.16 -6.59 7.66
N GLN A 157 -9.31 -7.87 7.99
CA GLN A 157 -9.62 -8.31 9.34
C GLN A 157 -8.31 -8.58 10.06
N ALA A 158 -8.03 -7.83 11.12
CA ALA A 158 -6.82 -8.00 11.91
C ALA A 158 -6.79 -9.38 12.58
N PRO A 159 -5.60 -9.89 12.96
CA PRO A 159 -5.48 -11.13 13.71
C PRO A 159 -6.37 -11.12 14.97
N ALA A 160 -7.01 -12.24 15.29
CA ALA A 160 -7.92 -12.33 16.43
C ALA A 160 -7.24 -12.13 17.80
N VAL A 161 -5.93 -12.36 17.84
CA VAL A 161 -5.04 -12.06 18.97
C VAL A 161 -3.91 -11.19 18.49
N SER A 162 -3.30 -10.43 19.39
CA SER A 162 -2.16 -9.58 19.03
C SER A 162 -1.00 -10.44 18.52
N GLU A 163 -0.48 -10.08 17.34
CA GLU A 163 0.71 -10.67 16.73
C GLU A 163 1.88 -9.66 16.66
N GLY A 164 1.76 -8.56 17.42
CA GLY A 164 2.69 -7.44 17.35
C GLY A 164 2.50 -6.58 16.08
N PRO A 165 3.52 -5.84 15.64
CA PRO A 165 3.44 -5.01 14.44
C PRO A 165 3.10 -5.83 13.20
N VAL A 166 2.17 -5.31 12.39
CA VAL A 166 1.81 -5.86 11.08
C VAL A 166 2.35 -4.93 9.99
N THR A 167 3.11 -5.51 9.06
CA THR A 167 3.67 -4.79 7.92
C THR A 167 2.91 -5.16 6.65
N PHE A 168 2.34 -4.17 5.98
CA PHE A 168 1.79 -4.29 4.64
C PHE A 168 2.90 -4.05 3.62
N TYR A 169 3.21 -5.06 2.82
CA TYR A 169 4.16 -5.00 1.72
C TYR A 169 3.41 -4.73 0.44
N VAL A 170 3.76 -3.64 -0.22
CA VAL A 170 3.05 -3.12 -1.40
C VAL A 170 3.99 -3.07 -2.59
N ALA A 171 3.65 -3.77 -3.66
CA ALA A 171 4.25 -3.60 -4.97
C ALA A 171 3.21 -3.01 -5.93
N THR A 172 3.54 -1.90 -6.57
CA THR A 172 2.74 -1.35 -7.67
C THR A 172 3.55 -1.29 -8.95
N ASN A 173 2.86 -1.43 -10.07
CA ASN A 173 3.42 -1.25 -11.41
C ASN A 173 2.79 -0.03 -12.08
N LYS A 174 3.62 0.94 -12.44
CA LYS A 174 3.30 2.04 -13.35
C LYS A 174 3.69 1.62 -14.76
N ALA A 175 2.73 1.06 -15.49
CA ALA A 175 2.95 0.61 -16.84
C ALA A 175 2.97 1.80 -17.83
N ASN A 176 3.88 1.74 -18.80
CA ASN A 176 4.01 2.77 -19.83
C ASN A 176 2.99 2.65 -20.98
N ASN A 177 2.09 1.64 -20.92
CA ASN A 177 1.00 1.39 -21.86
C ASN A 177 1.45 1.09 -23.31
N ASN A 178 2.64 0.51 -23.49
CA ASN A 178 3.19 0.13 -24.79
C ASN A 178 2.79 -1.29 -25.25
N ASN A 179 1.89 -1.97 -24.52
CA ASN A 179 1.44 -3.35 -24.75
C ASN A 179 2.54 -4.41 -24.62
N ASN A 180 3.64 -4.11 -23.94
CA ASN A 180 4.64 -5.08 -23.55
C ASN A 180 5.10 -4.83 -22.12
N ASP A 181 6.01 -5.64 -21.62
CA ASP A 181 6.52 -5.62 -20.25
C ASP A 181 7.77 -4.74 -20.05
N ASN A 182 8.24 -4.06 -21.11
CA ASN A 182 9.47 -3.27 -21.09
C ASN A 182 9.21 -1.80 -20.76
N GLY A 183 10.07 -1.23 -19.88
CA GLY A 183 10.07 0.20 -19.56
C GLY A 183 9.01 0.61 -18.55
N ASP A 184 8.40 -0.34 -17.86
CA ASP A 184 7.53 -0.10 -16.71
C ASP A 184 8.34 0.34 -15.49
N VAL A 185 7.70 0.96 -14.52
CA VAL A 185 8.34 1.35 -13.25
C VAL A 185 7.62 0.66 -12.10
N ILE A 186 8.39 -0.07 -11.31
CA ILE A 186 7.88 -0.82 -10.15
C ILE A 186 8.19 -0.05 -8.87
N TYR A 187 7.19 0.22 -8.06
CA TYR A 187 7.32 0.88 -6.77
C TYR A 187 7.08 -0.10 -5.64
N LEU A 188 8.01 -0.16 -4.69
CA LEU A 188 7.93 -1.01 -3.51
C LEU A 188 7.86 -0.15 -2.25
N SER A 189 6.91 -0.46 -1.36
CA SER A 189 6.79 0.21 -0.07
C SER A 189 6.38 -0.75 1.05
N GLN A 190 6.62 -0.33 2.28
CA GLN A 190 6.22 -1.01 3.49
C GLN A 190 5.47 -0.03 4.38
N HIS A 191 4.35 -0.47 4.95
CA HIS A 191 3.52 0.31 5.85
C HIS A 191 3.31 -0.50 7.13
N VAL A 192 3.79 0.00 8.26
CA VAL A 192 3.74 -0.69 9.55
C VAL A 192 2.58 -0.15 10.37
N PHE A 193 1.78 -1.08 10.89
CA PHE A 193 0.69 -0.79 11.82
C PHE A 193 0.99 -1.50 13.14
N LEU A 194 1.05 -0.73 14.21
CA LEU A 194 1.28 -1.27 15.55
C LEU A 194 -0.01 -1.92 16.06
N ASN A 195 0.12 -2.91 16.94
CA ASN A 195 -1.05 -3.40 17.67
C ASN A 195 -1.40 -2.46 18.81
N ASP A 196 -2.68 -2.39 19.13
CA ASP A 196 -3.20 -1.58 20.25
C ASP A 196 -2.82 -2.15 21.63
N ASP A 197 -2.35 -3.42 21.66
CA ASP A 197 -1.90 -4.12 22.88
C ASP A 197 -0.41 -3.88 23.22
N ALA A 198 0.24 -2.86 22.68
CA ALA A 198 1.54 -2.45 23.19
C ALA A 198 1.33 -1.90 24.61
N SER A 199 1.04 -2.80 25.55
CA SER A 199 1.02 -2.50 26.97
C SER A 199 2.41 -2.04 27.39
N VAL A 200 2.61 -0.75 27.38
CA VAL A 200 3.41 -0.13 28.40
C VAL A 200 2.66 -0.44 29.70
N GLU A 201 3.37 -1.06 30.65
CA GLU A 201 2.98 -1.36 32.01
C GLU A 201 1.80 -0.49 32.49
N GLU A 202 0.69 -1.13 32.85
CA GLU A 202 -0.55 -0.54 33.31
C GLU A 202 -0.31 0.35 34.51
N VAL A 203 0.09 1.59 34.25
CA VAL A 203 -0.34 2.67 35.14
C VAL A 203 -1.79 2.91 34.73
N ALA A 204 -2.71 2.49 35.58
CA ALA A 204 -4.14 2.70 35.44
C ALA A 204 -4.42 4.20 35.19
N VAL A 205 -4.49 4.60 33.93
CA VAL A 205 -4.86 5.96 33.53
C VAL A 205 -5.53 5.91 32.16
N ASP A 206 -6.84 6.16 32.19
CA ASP A 206 -7.63 6.78 31.14
C ASP A 206 -7.50 6.18 29.72
N ASN A 207 -8.47 5.34 29.36
CA ASN A 207 -8.77 4.95 27.98
C ASN A 207 -9.13 6.17 27.12
N HIS A 208 -8.13 6.99 26.78
CA HIS A 208 -8.29 8.07 25.83
C HIS A 208 -8.04 7.53 24.42
N HIS A 209 -9.08 7.09 23.74
CA HIS A 209 -9.01 6.91 22.31
C HIS A 209 -8.85 8.28 21.66
N PHE A 210 -7.69 8.52 21.06
CA PHE A 210 -7.41 9.73 20.30
C PHE A 210 -7.28 9.38 18.82
N LEU A 211 -8.16 9.93 18.00
CA LEU A 211 -8.18 9.76 16.55
C LEU A 211 -8.20 11.14 15.89
N VAL A 212 -7.37 11.29 14.86
CA VAL A 212 -7.31 12.51 14.05
C VAL A 212 -7.45 12.16 12.59
N GLY A 213 -8.28 12.90 11.88
CA GLY A 213 -8.44 12.80 10.44
C GLY A 213 -8.59 14.19 9.80
N TYR A 214 -8.37 14.27 8.49
CA TYR A 214 -8.65 15.45 7.69
C TYR A 214 -9.79 15.14 6.72
N ALA A 215 -10.78 16.02 6.67
CA ALA A 215 -11.94 15.96 5.77
C ALA A 215 -11.77 17.01 4.66
N PRO A 216 -11.25 16.64 3.47
CA PRO A 216 -10.93 17.60 2.41
C PRO A 216 -12.16 18.38 1.93
N GLU A 217 -13.32 17.73 1.82
CA GLU A 217 -14.56 18.35 1.37
C GLU A 217 -15.09 19.45 2.31
N LYS A 218 -14.60 19.48 3.56
CA LYS A 218 -14.96 20.49 4.57
C LYS A 218 -13.79 21.40 4.92
N GLU A 219 -12.59 21.06 4.45
CA GLU A 219 -11.33 21.71 4.85
C GLU A 219 -11.17 21.72 6.39
N GLU A 220 -11.51 20.61 7.06
CA GLU A 220 -11.52 20.50 8.52
C GLU A 220 -10.70 19.32 9.01
N VAL A 221 -9.99 19.50 10.09
CA VAL A 221 -9.45 18.43 10.93
C VAL A 221 -10.55 17.98 11.88
N VAL A 222 -10.80 16.69 11.93
CA VAL A 222 -11.68 16.08 12.92
C VAL A 222 -10.84 15.37 13.97
N ILE A 223 -11.17 15.59 15.22
CA ILE A 223 -10.50 15.02 16.38
C ILE A 223 -11.56 14.31 17.21
N SER A 224 -11.39 12.99 17.37
CA SER A 224 -12.26 12.16 18.23
C SER A 224 -11.45 11.63 19.40
N PHE A 225 -11.97 11.77 20.61
CA PHE A 225 -11.31 11.31 21.82
C PHE A 225 -12.36 11.04 22.92
N SER A 226 -11.95 10.29 23.95
CA SER A 226 -12.76 10.10 25.15
C SER A 226 -12.07 10.65 26.38
N THR A 227 -12.82 11.15 27.35
CA THR A 227 -12.29 11.62 28.62
C THR A 227 -13.23 11.32 29.79
N LEU A 228 -12.67 11.14 30.98
CA LEU A 228 -13.42 10.88 32.20
C LEU A 228 -13.78 12.18 32.96
N SER A 229 -13.24 13.33 32.53
CA SER A 229 -13.44 14.65 33.16
C SER A 229 -13.63 15.72 32.09
N ILE A 230 -14.21 16.87 32.52
CA ILE A 230 -14.28 18.05 31.67
C ILE A 230 -12.91 18.76 31.74
N GLU A 231 -12.25 18.80 30.57
CA GLU A 231 -10.88 19.33 30.46
C GLU A 231 -10.80 20.42 29.38
N PRO A 232 -9.94 21.44 29.57
CA PRO A 232 -9.64 22.37 28.49
C PRO A 232 -8.94 21.65 27.33
N THR A 233 -9.32 21.99 26.09
CA THR A 233 -8.70 21.41 24.90
C THR A 233 -8.07 22.48 24.03
N SER A 234 -6.95 22.15 23.41
CA SER A 234 -6.29 23.00 22.42
C SER A 234 -5.64 22.19 21.30
N PHE A 235 -5.47 22.84 20.17
CA PHE A 235 -4.98 22.28 18.94
C PHE A 235 -3.78 23.10 18.46
N ASN A 236 -2.72 22.43 18.05
CA ASN A 236 -1.57 23.04 17.41
C ASN A 236 -1.18 22.21 16.17
N LEU A 237 -1.01 22.86 15.05
CA LEU A 237 -0.53 22.27 13.81
C LEU A 237 0.92 22.66 13.60
N VAL A 238 1.79 21.68 13.40
CA VAL A 238 3.21 21.89 13.15
C VAL A 238 3.60 21.35 11.79
N ASP A 239 4.55 21.99 11.12
CA ASP A 239 5.16 21.47 9.91
C ASP A 239 6.16 20.33 10.21
N LEU A 240 6.72 19.73 9.18
CA LEU A 240 7.69 18.63 9.32
C LEU A 240 9.02 19.07 9.96
N GLN A 241 9.28 20.37 10.09
CA GLN A 241 10.43 20.93 10.79
C GLN A 241 10.14 21.20 12.28
N GLY A 242 8.91 20.90 12.73
CA GLY A 242 8.48 21.11 14.11
C GLY A 242 8.06 22.54 14.43
N LYS A 243 7.95 23.42 13.41
CA LYS A 243 7.48 24.79 13.60
C LYS A 243 5.96 24.81 13.70
N SER A 244 5.43 25.48 14.74
CA SER A 244 3.98 25.73 14.84
C SER A 244 3.56 26.68 13.72
N VAL A 245 2.63 26.21 12.87
CA VAL A 245 2.09 26.96 11.75
C VAL A 245 0.69 27.49 12.01
N TRP A 246 -0.02 26.86 12.95
CA TRP A 246 -1.34 27.30 13.37
C TRP A 246 -1.73 26.69 14.71
N SER A 247 -2.43 27.43 15.57
CA SER A 247 -2.93 26.93 16.84
C SER A 247 -4.30 27.52 17.17
N LYS A 248 -5.11 26.76 17.90
CA LYS A 248 -6.45 27.18 18.33
C LYS A 248 -6.80 26.56 19.68
N ARG A 249 -7.35 27.38 20.58
CA ARG A 249 -8.05 26.87 21.75
C ARG A 249 -9.42 26.40 21.31
N LEU A 250 -9.80 25.22 21.76
CA LEU A 250 -11.07 24.58 21.40
C LEU A 250 -12.04 24.62 22.60
N GLU A 251 -13.25 24.13 22.42
CA GLU A 251 -14.19 23.97 23.49
C GLU A 251 -13.68 22.94 24.51
N ASN A 252 -14.10 23.08 25.77
CA ASN A 252 -13.76 22.08 26.78
C ASN A 252 -14.40 20.74 26.41
N SER A 253 -13.73 19.66 26.77
CA SER A 253 -14.27 18.32 26.63
C SER A 253 -15.52 18.11 27.48
N THR A 254 -16.30 17.12 27.16
CA THR A 254 -17.36 16.56 27.99
C THR A 254 -16.97 15.15 28.44
N VAL A 255 -17.51 14.69 29.56
CA VAL A 255 -17.27 13.31 30.00
C VAL A 255 -17.77 12.32 28.95
N GLY A 256 -16.98 11.32 28.60
CA GLY A 256 -17.26 10.33 27.59
C GLY A 256 -16.66 10.69 26.22
N GLN A 257 -17.33 10.26 25.16
CA GLN A 257 -16.87 10.47 23.76
C GLN A 257 -17.04 11.93 23.34
N ASN A 258 -15.97 12.47 22.76
CA ASN A 258 -15.91 13.82 22.21
C ASN A 258 -15.54 13.78 20.73
N LYS A 259 -16.07 14.73 19.96
CA LYS A 259 -15.69 14.96 18.57
C LYS A 259 -15.63 16.45 18.31
N GLN A 260 -14.47 16.93 17.90
CA GLN A 260 -14.24 18.35 17.59
C GLN A 260 -13.82 18.51 16.13
N TRP A 261 -14.34 19.55 15.51
CA TRP A 261 -14.03 19.93 14.13
C TRP A 261 -13.25 21.23 14.13
N VAL A 262 -12.15 21.25 13.40
CA VAL A 262 -11.22 22.37 13.39
C VAL A 262 -10.94 22.77 11.96
N SER A 263 -11.53 23.88 11.51
CA SER A 263 -11.36 24.37 10.13
C SER A 263 -9.91 24.77 9.89
N VAL A 264 -9.32 24.23 8.85
CA VAL A 264 -7.93 24.51 8.47
C VAL A 264 -7.89 25.82 7.66
N PRO A 265 -7.00 26.76 8.02
CA PRO A 265 -6.88 28.00 7.28
C PRO A 265 -6.40 27.78 5.83
N LYS A 266 -7.07 28.40 4.85
CA LYS A 266 -6.75 28.29 3.42
C LYS A 266 -5.35 28.79 3.02
N TYR A 267 -4.70 29.56 3.87
CA TYR A 267 -3.33 30.03 3.65
C TYR A 267 -2.27 28.97 3.91
N LEU A 268 -2.63 27.84 4.57
CA LEU A 268 -1.70 26.75 4.79
C LEU A 268 -1.51 25.99 3.46
N PRO A 269 -0.28 25.74 3.03
CA PRO A 269 -0.01 24.96 1.85
C PRO A 269 -0.52 23.52 1.96
N ASN A 270 -0.87 22.91 0.83
CA ASN A 270 -1.07 21.46 0.77
C ASN A 270 0.21 20.76 1.22
N GLY A 271 0.08 19.76 2.07
CA GLY A 271 1.23 19.02 2.60
C GLY A 271 0.96 18.23 3.86
N MET A 272 2.04 17.60 4.34
CA MET A 272 2.03 16.84 5.58
C MET A 272 2.29 17.77 6.77
N TYR A 273 1.48 17.59 7.81
CA TYR A 273 1.57 18.29 9.09
C TYR A 273 1.43 17.30 10.23
N VAL A 274 1.83 17.70 11.42
CA VAL A 274 1.57 16.97 12.66
C VAL A 274 0.60 17.77 13.51
N VAL A 275 -0.51 17.15 13.87
CA VAL A 275 -1.44 17.70 14.88
C VAL A 275 -0.88 17.40 16.26
N HIS A 276 -0.73 18.43 17.10
CA HIS A 276 -0.57 18.30 18.53
C HIS A 276 -1.87 18.74 19.19
N PHE A 277 -2.52 17.81 19.87
CA PHE A 277 -3.77 18.04 20.57
C PHE A 277 -3.57 17.88 22.07
N PHE A 278 -4.08 18.82 22.85
CA PHE A 278 -3.95 18.86 24.31
C PHE A 278 -5.31 18.71 24.96
N ILE A 279 -5.39 17.91 26.01
CA ILE A 279 -6.55 17.71 26.87
C ILE A 279 -6.05 17.85 28.30
N GLY A 280 -6.37 18.95 28.97
CA GLY A 280 -5.79 19.27 30.28
C GLY A 280 -4.26 19.26 30.20
N ASN A 281 -3.62 18.37 30.95
CA ASN A 281 -2.16 18.22 31.02
C ASN A 281 -1.64 17.12 30.07
N LYS A 282 -2.50 16.47 29.29
CA LYS A 282 -2.13 15.39 28.35
C LYS A 282 -1.97 15.93 26.93
N SER A 283 -1.03 15.39 26.18
CA SER A 283 -0.81 15.75 24.79
C SER A 283 -0.81 14.52 23.90
N PHE A 284 -1.37 14.65 22.71
CA PHE A 284 -1.48 13.63 21.68
C PHE A 284 -0.97 14.21 20.37
N SER A 285 -0.35 13.38 19.54
CA SER A 285 0.18 13.80 18.25
C SER A 285 -0.16 12.80 17.16
N ALA A 286 -0.57 13.30 16.00
CA ALA A 286 -0.83 12.47 14.83
C ALA A 286 -0.50 13.23 13.53
N PRO A 287 0.06 12.54 12.52
CA PRO A 287 0.26 13.15 11.21
C PRO A 287 -1.06 13.29 10.46
N ILE A 288 -1.20 14.36 9.67
CA ILE A 288 -2.31 14.56 8.72
C ILE A 288 -1.76 15.08 7.40
N SER A 289 -2.49 14.81 6.32
CA SER A 289 -2.27 15.42 5.01
C SER A 289 -3.36 16.46 4.75
N VAL A 290 -2.97 17.72 4.63
CA VAL A 290 -3.88 18.83 4.28
C VAL A 290 -3.92 18.98 2.77
N GLN A 291 -5.12 19.05 2.20
CA GLN A 291 -5.38 19.25 0.76
C GLN A 291 -6.57 20.19 0.60
N HIS A 292 -6.38 21.30 -0.10
CA HIS A 292 -7.41 22.29 -0.44
C HIS A 292 -7.93 22.09 -1.86
#